data_ae5beb96909afa33d147575f641c9bc1
#
_entry.id   ae5beb96909afa33d147575f641c9bc1
#
_cell.length_a   1.000
_cell.length_b   1.000
_cell.length_c   1.000
_cell.angle_alpha   90.00
_cell.angle_beta   90.00
_cell.angle_gamma   90.00
#
_symmetry.space_group_name_H-M   'P 1'
#
loop_
_entity.id
_entity.type
_entity.pdbx_description
1 polymer ?
#
loop_
_entity_poly.entity_id
_entity_poly.type
_entity_poly.pdbx_seq_one_letter_code
_entity_poly.pdbx_strand_id
1 'polypeptide(L)'
;MATLPTLISETRRRGAATAGNGWSANVDGDGVVRVRHYATEMIHVSAWNSVRAIDPGRGSVSDVQGINRMLEGIGSPESYKSLFRA
;
A
#
# COMPACT_ATOMS: atom_id res chain seq x y z
N MET A 1 14.64 -3.49 5.73
CA MET A 1 13.40 -2.70 5.68
C MET A 1 13.25 -2.08 4.30
N ALA A 2 12.05 -2.17 3.72
CA ALA A 2 11.79 -1.55 2.42
C ALA A 2 11.56 -0.05 2.58
N THR A 3 11.67 0.70 1.48
CA THR A 3 11.22 2.09 1.43
C THR A 3 9.74 2.11 1.01
N LEU A 4 9.06 3.22 1.20
CA LEU A 4 7.66 3.32 0.78
C LEU A 4 7.49 3.05 -0.73
N PRO A 5 8.31 3.65 -1.62
CA PRO A 5 8.16 3.36 -3.05
C PRO A 5 8.42 1.90 -3.43
N THR A 6 9.17 1.15 -2.63
CA THR A 6 9.50 -0.25 -2.95
C THR A 6 8.71 -1.26 -2.13
N LEU A 7 7.83 -0.82 -1.22
CA LEU A 7 7.13 -1.73 -0.31
C LEU A 7 6.36 -2.83 -1.05
N ILE A 8 5.60 -2.47 -2.07
CA ILE A 8 4.79 -3.44 -2.80
C ILE A 8 5.67 -4.43 -3.58
N SER A 9 6.69 -3.95 -4.28
CA SER A 9 7.57 -4.84 -5.03
C SER A 9 8.37 -5.76 -4.13
N GLU A 10 8.85 -5.26 -2.98
CA GLU A 10 9.55 -6.10 -2.00
C GLU A 10 8.62 -7.15 -1.41
N THR A 11 7.36 -6.79 -1.15
CA THR A 11 6.36 -7.73 -0.64
C THR A 11 6.12 -8.86 -1.64
N ARG A 12 6.01 -8.53 -2.93
CA ARG A 12 5.83 -9.54 -3.98
C ARG A 12 7.01 -10.49 -4.05
N ARG A 13 8.22 -9.98 -3.88
CA ARG A 13 9.43 -10.78 -3.95
C ARG A 13 9.64 -11.66 -2.72
N ARG A 14 9.29 -11.16 -1.55
CA ARG A 14 9.59 -11.80 -0.25
C ARG A 14 8.40 -12.45 0.42
N GLY A 15 7.19 -12.18 -0.01
CA GLY A 15 5.95 -12.62 0.64
C GLY A 15 5.42 -11.62 1.65
N ALA A 16 6.31 -10.88 2.31
CA ALA A 16 5.95 -9.82 3.26
C ALA A 16 7.10 -8.84 3.38
N ALA A 17 6.79 -7.60 3.72
CA ALA A 17 7.80 -6.56 3.92
C ALA A 17 7.24 -5.48 4.84
N THR A 18 8.16 -4.66 5.39
CA THR A 18 7.81 -3.52 6.22
C THR A 18 8.55 -2.27 5.74
N ALA A 19 7.99 -1.12 6.02
CA ALA A 19 8.63 0.16 5.78
C ALA A 19 8.48 1.01 7.04
N GLY A 20 9.17 2.13 7.12
CA GLY A 20 9.13 3.00 8.30
C GLY A 20 7.75 3.54 8.59
N ASN A 21 7.54 4.01 9.83
CA ASN A 21 6.29 4.61 10.30
C ASN A 21 5.09 3.66 10.32
N GLY A 22 5.34 2.38 10.61
CA GLY A 22 4.26 1.41 10.81
C GLY A 22 3.66 0.82 9.56
N TRP A 23 4.28 1.03 8.40
CA TRP A 23 3.81 0.43 7.16
C TRP A 23 4.24 -1.02 7.04
N SER A 24 3.32 -1.88 6.63
CA SER A 24 3.61 -3.30 6.39
C SER A 24 2.72 -3.81 5.25
N ALA A 25 3.15 -4.90 4.65
CA ALA A 25 2.38 -5.52 3.58
C ALA A 25 2.68 -7.01 3.51
N ASN A 26 1.72 -7.77 3.01
CA ASN A 26 1.90 -9.19 2.72
C ASN A 26 1.13 -9.53 1.45
N VAL A 27 1.59 -10.55 0.75
CA VAL A 27 0.90 -11.07 -0.44
C VAL A 27 0.18 -12.36 -0.06
N ASP A 28 -1.07 -12.49 -0.51
CA ASP A 28 -1.85 -13.71 -0.27
C ASP A 28 -1.68 -14.73 -1.41
N GLY A 29 -2.38 -15.86 -1.30
CA GLY A 29 -2.28 -16.94 -2.29
C GLY A 29 -2.75 -16.55 -3.68
N ASP A 30 -3.53 -15.48 -3.82
CA ASP A 30 -4.03 -14.99 -5.11
C ASP A 30 -3.15 -13.90 -5.72
N GLY A 31 -2.03 -13.61 -5.06
CA GLY A 31 -1.12 -12.57 -5.54
C GLY A 31 -1.55 -11.16 -5.16
N VAL A 32 -2.54 -11.02 -4.28
CA VAL A 32 -3.01 -9.71 -3.81
C VAL A 32 -2.12 -9.24 -2.67
N VAL A 33 -1.56 -8.04 -2.82
CA VAL A 33 -0.77 -7.40 -1.77
C VAL A 33 -1.72 -6.60 -0.88
N ARG A 34 -1.70 -6.93 0.41
CA ARG A 34 -2.50 -6.25 1.42
C ARG A 34 -1.61 -5.32 2.19
N VAL A 35 -1.92 -4.03 2.16
CA VAL A 35 -1.09 -2.99 2.76
C VAL A 35 -1.76 -2.44 4.01
N ARG A 36 -0.99 -2.43 5.11
CA ARG A 36 -1.45 -1.91 6.40
C ARG A 36 -0.60 -0.75 6.86
N HIS A 37 -1.26 0.21 7.50
CA HIS A 37 -0.59 1.26 8.25
C HIS A 37 -0.95 1.03 9.72
N TYR A 38 0.04 0.59 10.51
CA TYR A 38 -0.18 0.06 11.85
C TYR A 38 -1.16 -1.12 11.75
N ALA A 39 -2.29 -1.08 12.45
CA ALA A 39 -3.27 -2.17 12.43
C ALA A 39 -4.33 -2.02 11.34
N THR A 40 -4.36 -0.89 10.63
CA THR A 40 -5.40 -0.59 9.64
C THR A 40 -5.02 -1.09 8.25
N GLU A 41 -5.81 -1.99 7.70
CA GLU A 41 -5.65 -2.45 6.33
C GLU A 41 -6.22 -1.38 5.40
N MET A 42 -5.39 -0.74 4.60
CA MET A 42 -5.80 0.44 3.84
C MET A 42 -6.10 0.16 2.37
N ILE A 43 -5.26 -0.60 1.69
CA ILE A 43 -5.45 -0.91 0.27
C ILE A 43 -5.07 -2.34 -0.02
N HIS A 44 -5.65 -2.88 -1.10
CA HIS A 44 -5.22 -4.12 -1.72
C HIS A 44 -4.74 -3.80 -3.13
N VAL A 45 -3.64 -4.42 -3.53
CA VAL A 45 -3.08 -4.26 -4.88
C VAL A 45 -3.02 -5.63 -5.53
N SER A 46 -3.75 -5.82 -6.62
CA SER A 46 -3.79 -7.10 -7.32
C SER A 46 -2.46 -7.37 -8.03
N ALA A 47 -2.29 -8.61 -8.49
CA ALA A 47 -1.11 -8.99 -9.29
C ALA A 47 -0.98 -8.14 -10.56
N TRP A 48 -2.05 -7.50 -11.00
CA TRP A 48 -2.08 -6.66 -12.20
C TRP A 48 -1.97 -5.17 -11.88
N ASN A 49 -1.59 -4.82 -10.64
CA ASN A 49 -1.51 -3.43 -10.17
C ASN A 49 -2.86 -2.70 -10.11
N SER A 50 -3.95 -3.44 -10.04
CA SER A 50 -5.27 -2.84 -9.80
C SER A 50 -5.41 -2.56 -8.30
N VAL A 51 -5.71 -1.32 -7.94
CA VAL A 51 -5.72 -0.89 -6.54
C VAL A 51 -7.16 -0.80 -6.03
N ARG A 52 -7.41 -1.42 -4.88
CA ARG A 52 -8.71 -1.39 -4.23
C ARG A 52 -8.60 -0.66 -2.90
N ALA A 53 -9.46 0.33 -2.70
CA ALA A 53 -9.54 1.08 -1.45
C ALA A 53 -10.28 0.24 -0.40
N ILE A 54 -9.69 0.08 0.79
CA ILE A 54 -10.28 -0.70 1.87
C ILE A 54 -10.69 0.21 3.03
N ASP A 55 -9.74 1.00 3.55
CA ASP A 55 -9.98 1.86 4.70
C ASP A 55 -9.08 3.09 4.59
N PRO A 56 -9.64 4.31 4.68
CA PRO A 56 -8.83 5.53 4.54
C PRO A 56 -7.91 5.80 5.74
N GLY A 57 -8.04 5.02 6.81
CA GLY A 57 -7.31 5.29 8.02
C GLY A 57 -7.84 6.55 8.68
N ARG A 58 -6.94 7.36 9.21
CA ARG A 58 -7.31 8.62 9.88
C ARG A 58 -7.19 9.83 8.95
N GLY A 59 -6.73 9.63 7.71
CA GLY A 59 -6.50 10.73 6.79
C GLY A 59 -5.32 11.61 7.19
N SER A 60 -4.42 11.09 8.01
CA SER A 60 -3.24 11.84 8.45
C SER A 60 -2.28 12.09 7.28
N VAL A 61 -1.36 13.02 7.47
CA VAL A 61 -0.30 13.28 6.47
C VAL A 61 0.47 11.98 6.19
N SER A 62 0.74 11.19 7.22
CA SER A 62 1.43 9.92 7.09
C SER A 62 0.64 8.92 6.23
N ASP A 63 -0.68 8.83 6.44
CA ASP A 63 -1.54 7.97 5.61
C ASP A 63 -1.49 8.40 4.14
N VAL A 64 -1.70 9.68 3.90
CA VAL A 64 -1.77 10.24 2.54
C VAL A 64 -0.44 10.07 1.81
N GLN A 65 0.65 10.50 2.44
CA GLN A 65 1.96 10.44 1.79
C GLN A 65 2.42 9.00 1.57
N GLY A 66 2.17 8.13 2.54
CA GLY A 66 2.56 6.72 2.43
C GLY A 66 1.89 6.04 1.24
N ILE A 67 0.57 6.19 1.14
CA ILE A 67 -0.18 5.61 0.02
C ILE A 67 0.31 6.20 -1.31
N ASN A 68 0.45 7.52 -1.39
CA ASN A 68 0.89 8.17 -2.63
C ASN A 68 2.27 7.69 -3.08
N ARG A 69 3.21 7.58 -2.16
CA ARG A 69 4.57 7.16 -2.49
C ARG A 69 4.63 5.72 -2.98
N MET A 70 3.89 4.81 -2.32
CA MET A 70 3.93 3.41 -2.77
C MET A 70 3.21 3.22 -4.10
N LEU A 71 2.14 3.96 -4.36
CA LEU A 71 1.45 3.89 -5.65
C LEU A 71 2.32 4.46 -6.78
N GLU A 72 3.03 5.56 -6.55
CA GLU A 72 4.02 6.07 -7.49
C GLU A 72 5.08 5.03 -7.78
N GLY A 73 5.53 4.31 -6.75
CA GLY A 73 6.57 3.29 -6.88
C GLY A 73 6.20 2.14 -7.83
N ILE A 74 4.91 1.84 -7.98
CA ILE A 74 4.46 0.80 -8.91
C ILE A 74 3.90 1.39 -10.21
N GLY A 75 4.03 2.70 -10.40
CA GLY A 75 3.54 3.36 -11.61
C GLY A 75 2.03 3.43 -11.71
N SER A 76 1.30 3.35 -10.60
CA SER A 76 -0.14 3.44 -10.59
C SER A 76 -0.59 4.89 -10.82
N PRO A 77 -1.66 5.12 -11.60
CA PRO A 77 -2.25 6.45 -11.73
C PRO A 77 -3.10 6.84 -10.53
N GLU A 78 -3.36 5.90 -9.61
CA GLU A 78 -4.17 6.17 -8.43
C GLU A 78 -3.39 6.94 -7.38
N SER A 79 -4.13 7.61 -6.48
CA SER A 79 -3.58 8.33 -5.35
C SER A 79 -4.51 8.15 -4.16
N TYR A 80 -4.06 8.55 -2.97
CA TYR A 80 -4.92 8.52 -1.79
C TYR A 80 -6.23 9.27 -2.07
N LYS A 81 -6.15 10.44 -2.68
CA LYS A 81 -7.32 11.25 -2.97
C LYS A 81 -8.28 10.56 -3.95
N SER A 82 -7.78 9.90 -4.98
CA SER A 82 -8.63 9.20 -5.93
C SER A 82 -9.29 7.97 -5.33
N LEU A 83 -8.60 7.28 -4.42
CA LEU A 83 -9.10 6.06 -3.79
C LEU A 83 -10.09 6.35 -2.66
N PHE A 84 -9.82 7.37 -1.87
CA PHE A 84 -10.58 7.66 -0.65
C PHE A 84 -11.29 9.01 -0.71
N ARG A 85 -11.85 9.29 -1.84
CA ARG A 85 -12.60 10.53 -2.06
C ARG A 85 -13.74 10.63 -1.04
N ALA A 86 -13.73 11.70 -0.29
CA ALA A 86 -14.76 11.96 0.71
C ALA A 86 -16.03 12.44 0.03
#